data_b902a02401c894b4e42a27d3a2f10a34
#
_entry.id   b902a02401c894b4e42a27d3a2f10a34
#
_cell.length_a   1.000
_cell.length_b   1.000
_cell.length_c   1.000
_cell.angle_alpha   90.00
_cell.angle_beta   90.00
_cell.angle_gamma   90.00
#
_symmetry.space_group_name_H-M   'P 1'
#
loop_
_entity.id
_entity.type
_entity.pdbx_description
1 polymer ?
#
loop_
_entity_poly.entity_id
_entity_poly.type
_entity_poly.pdbx_seq_one_letter_code
_entity_poly.pdbx_strand_id
1 'polypeptide(L)'
;MSKTSKYLLMIGIYLFLSLLFLIGIECGLRAFGYGVDLDHLFLQTANGKYLYLNKNRRYFTQSQATNGNVEFFRKKKQKNTFRIFVLGESAAMGFPYPNNISFQRMLKYQLQKTNPDKDIEIINLALTAINSYTFYDFAQELVHFEPDAIFIYGGHNEYYGALGVGSNN
;
A
#
# COMPACT_ATOMS: atom_id res chain seq x y z
N MET A 1 -42.96 32.39 17.71
CA MET A 1 -42.33 31.49 16.74
C MET A 1 -43.44 30.83 15.92
N SER A 2 -43.41 30.94 14.61
CA SER A 2 -44.41 30.30 13.74
C SER A 2 -44.32 28.77 13.83
N LYS A 3 -45.40 28.06 13.46
CA LYS A 3 -45.41 26.58 13.45
C LYS A 3 -44.25 26.06 12.57
N THR A 4 -44.03 26.68 11.41
CA THR A 4 -42.94 26.34 10.49
C THR A 4 -41.53 26.50 11.13
N SER A 5 -41.33 27.56 11.91
CA SER A 5 -40.06 27.79 12.61
C SER A 5 -39.78 26.73 13.68
N LYS A 6 -40.83 26.23 14.37
CA LYS A 6 -40.68 25.12 15.32
C LYS A 6 -40.32 23.82 14.64
N TYR A 7 -40.92 23.47 13.50
CA TYR A 7 -40.57 22.29 12.72
C TYR A 7 -39.13 22.34 12.20
N LEU A 8 -38.71 23.47 11.66
CA LEU A 8 -37.34 23.65 11.21
C LEU A 8 -36.31 23.49 12.35
N LEU A 9 -36.62 24.05 13.52
CA LEU A 9 -35.77 23.88 14.69
C LEU A 9 -35.68 22.40 15.12
N MET A 10 -36.83 21.69 15.17
CA MET A 10 -36.86 20.27 15.51
C MET A 10 -36.04 19.43 14.52
N ILE A 11 -36.18 19.66 13.21
CA ILE A 11 -35.40 18.98 12.18
C ILE A 11 -33.88 19.25 12.40
N GLY A 12 -33.52 20.51 12.65
CA GLY A 12 -32.14 20.88 12.96
C GLY A 12 -31.56 20.13 14.16
N ILE A 13 -32.36 20.03 15.24
CA ILE A 13 -31.97 19.28 16.45
C ILE A 13 -31.80 17.79 16.15
N TYR A 14 -32.70 17.17 15.41
CA TYR A 14 -32.58 15.75 15.06
C TYR A 14 -31.35 15.48 14.19
N LEU A 15 -31.08 16.32 13.17
CA LEU A 15 -29.88 16.19 12.33
C LEU A 15 -28.60 16.35 13.16
N PHE A 16 -28.59 17.33 14.08
CA PHE A 16 -27.43 17.54 14.95
C PHE A 16 -27.19 16.36 15.89
N LEU A 17 -28.27 15.83 16.53
CA LEU A 17 -28.15 14.66 17.40
C LEU A 17 -27.71 13.41 16.63
N SER A 18 -28.21 13.21 15.40
CA SER A 18 -27.79 12.10 14.53
C SER A 18 -26.30 12.21 14.17
N LEU A 19 -25.83 13.41 13.85
CA LEU A 19 -24.41 13.65 13.57
C LEU A 19 -23.54 13.39 14.79
N LEU A 20 -23.94 13.86 15.98
CA LEU A 20 -23.23 13.59 17.23
C LEU A 20 -23.16 12.09 17.54
N PHE A 21 -24.24 11.36 17.29
CA PHE A 21 -24.29 9.92 17.47
C PHE A 21 -23.29 9.20 16.55
N LEU A 22 -23.25 9.57 15.26
CA LEU A 22 -22.29 9.00 14.30
C LEU A 22 -20.84 9.31 14.67
N ILE A 23 -20.56 10.54 15.09
CA ILE A 23 -19.23 10.92 15.59
C ILE A 23 -18.86 10.10 16.83
N GLY A 24 -19.81 9.91 17.74
CA GLY A 24 -19.60 9.09 18.95
C GLY A 24 -19.26 7.64 18.63
N ILE A 25 -19.94 7.03 17.66
CA ILE A 25 -19.63 5.68 17.17
C ILE A 25 -18.23 5.65 16.59
N GLU A 26 -17.91 6.57 15.68
CA GLU A 26 -16.59 6.63 15.04
C GLU A 26 -15.46 6.78 16.08
N CYS A 27 -15.60 7.71 17.01
CA CYS A 27 -14.64 7.89 18.10
C CYS A 27 -14.52 6.63 18.97
N GLY A 28 -15.63 5.97 19.27
CA GLY A 28 -15.62 4.71 20.01
C GLY A 28 -14.88 3.61 19.26
N LEU A 29 -15.18 3.40 17.99
CA LEU A 29 -14.51 2.39 17.16
C LEU A 29 -13.00 2.64 17.08
N ARG A 30 -12.57 3.89 16.88
CA ARG A 30 -11.15 4.27 16.87
C ARG A 30 -10.49 4.03 18.23
N ALA A 31 -11.13 4.37 19.33
CA ALA A 31 -10.61 4.18 20.68
C ALA A 31 -10.39 2.69 21.01
N PHE A 32 -11.24 1.81 20.48
CA PHE A 32 -11.10 0.36 20.62
C PHE A 32 -10.21 -0.29 19.55
N GLY A 33 -9.58 0.50 18.67
CA GLY A 33 -8.73 -0.01 17.60
C GLY A 33 -9.49 -0.85 16.57
N TYR A 34 -10.78 -0.62 16.41
CA TYR A 34 -11.61 -1.32 15.43
C TYR A 34 -11.35 -0.75 14.03
N GLY A 35 -11.07 -1.63 13.10
CA GLY A 35 -10.81 -1.27 11.71
C GLY A 35 -9.49 -1.81 11.21
N VAL A 36 -9.10 -1.40 10.00
CA VAL A 36 -7.84 -1.74 9.36
C VAL A 36 -6.99 -0.48 9.19
N ASP A 37 -5.69 -0.63 9.30
CA ASP A 37 -4.75 0.45 9.04
C ASP A 37 -4.71 0.74 7.52
N LEU A 38 -5.25 1.89 7.14
CA LEU A 38 -5.26 2.35 5.75
C LEU A 38 -4.15 3.38 5.45
N ASP A 39 -3.50 3.90 6.49
CA ASP A 39 -2.58 5.02 6.37
C ASP A 39 -1.14 4.60 6.10
N HIS A 40 -0.72 3.46 6.67
CA HIS A 40 0.66 3.00 6.55
C HIS A 40 0.84 2.04 5.37
N LEU A 41 1.83 2.30 4.53
CA LEU A 41 2.21 1.42 3.42
C LEU A 41 2.77 0.09 3.91
N PHE A 42 3.50 0.12 5.03
CA PHE A 42 4.12 -1.06 5.61
C PHE A 42 3.66 -1.31 7.03
N LEU A 43 3.42 -2.59 7.33
CA LEU A 43 3.18 -3.08 8.68
C LEU A 43 4.46 -3.71 9.23
N GLN A 44 4.59 -3.72 10.56
CA GLN A 44 5.71 -4.32 11.25
C GLN A 44 5.38 -5.77 11.65
N THR A 45 6.38 -6.63 11.58
CA THR A 45 6.31 -7.97 12.20
C THR A 45 6.24 -7.84 13.73
N ALA A 46 5.75 -8.88 14.40
CA ALA A 46 5.58 -8.90 15.86
C ALA A 46 6.88 -8.59 16.65
N ASN A 47 8.05 -8.92 16.09
CA ASN A 47 9.35 -8.60 16.70
C ASN A 47 9.86 -7.20 16.35
N GLY A 48 9.13 -6.43 15.56
CA GLY A 48 9.47 -5.06 15.15
C GLY A 48 10.69 -4.92 14.22
N LYS A 49 11.31 -6.02 13.79
CA LYS A 49 12.56 -6.01 13.01
C LYS A 49 12.34 -5.90 11.51
N TYR A 50 11.22 -6.43 11.02
CA TYR A 50 10.91 -6.47 9.59
C TYR A 50 9.63 -5.72 9.29
N LEU A 51 9.55 -5.24 8.06
CA LEU A 51 8.39 -4.61 7.46
C LEU A 51 7.88 -5.47 6.30
N TYR A 52 6.60 -5.40 6.04
CA TYR A 52 5.94 -6.02 4.89
C TYR A 52 4.80 -5.13 4.40
N LEU A 53 4.42 -5.28 3.13
CA LEU A 53 3.38 -4.47 2.51
C LEU A 53 2.03 -4.65 3.22
N ASN A 54 1.38 -3.54 3.56
CA ASN A 54 0.05 -3.52 4.13
C ASN A 54 -1.00 -3.77 3.05
N LYS A 55 -1.57 -4.97 3.04
CA LYS A 55 -2.60 -5.38 2.08
C LYS A 55 -3.97 -4.71 2.31
N ASN A 56 -4.15 -4.03 3.43
CA ASN A 56 -5.41 -3.35 3.77
C ASN A 56 -5.42 -1.87 3.39
N ARG A 57 -4.34 -1.37 2.79
CA ARG A 57 -4.30 0.02 2.32
C ARG A 57 -5.33 0.24 1.19
N ARG A 58 -5.74 1.48 1.00
CA ARG A 58 -6.80 1.92 0.07
C ARG A 58 -6.73 1.36 -1.36
N TYR A 59 -5.56 0.95 -1.85
CA TYR A 59 -5.40 0.35 -3.18
C TYR A 59 -5.81 -1.12 -3.27
N PHE A 60 -6.17 -1.74 -2.15
CA PHE A 60 -6.49 -3.17 -2.05
C PHE A 60 -7.95 -3.43 -1.70
N THR A 61 -8.84 -2.48 -1.97
CA THR A 61 -10.26 -2.58 -1.63
C THR A 61 -10.99 -3.71 -2.35
N GLN A 62 -10.43 -4.21 -3.45
CA GLN A 62 -10.92 -5.39 -4.16
C GLN A 62 -9.93 -6.54 -3.95
N SER A 63 -10.14 -7.32 -2.90
CA SER A 63 -9.24 -8.40 -2.46
C SER A 63 -8.93 -9.47 -3.50
N GLN A 64 -9.70 -9.55 -4.59
CA GLN A 64 -9.50 -10.50 -5.68
C GLN A 64 -8.80 -9.91 -6.91
N ALA A 65 -8.81 -8.59 -7.10
CA ALA A 65 -8.28 -7.93 -8.28
C ALA A 65 -6.80 -7.53 -8.12
N THR A 66 -6.39 -7.20 -6.91
CA THR A 66 -5.01 -6.75 -6.64
C THR A 66 -4.27 -7.77 -5.80
N ASN A 67 -3.28 -8.42 -6.41
CA ASN A 67 -2.39 -9.35 -5.76
C ASN A 67 -0.97 -8.84 -5.80
N GLY A 68 -0.20 -9.14 -4.77
CA GLY A 68 1.21 -8.84 -4.65
C GLY A 68 1.96 -9.93 -3.90
N ASN A 69 3.26 -9.93 -4.06
CA ASN A 69 4.14 -10.82 -3.32
C ASN A 69 4.24 -10.39 -1.86
N VAL A 70 4.34 -11.34 -0.96
CA VAL A 70 4.66 -11.04 0.44
C VAL A 70 6.18 -10.95 0.55
N GLU A 71 6.68 -9.73 0.63
CA GLU A 71 8.10 -9.45 0.78
C GLU A 71 8.35 -8.85 2.16
N PHE A 72 9.36 -9.38 2.85
CA PHE A 72 9.82 -8.86 4.13
C PHE A 72 11.18 -8.21 3.95
N PHE A 73 11.37 -7.03 4.53
CA PHE A 73 12.66 -6.36 4.55
C PHE A 73 12.94 -5.77 5.92
N ARG A 74 14.21 -5.55 6.24
CA ARG A 74 14.59 -5.00 7.54
C ARG A 74 14.13 -3.56 7.69
N LYS A 75 13.48 -3.21 8.80
CA LYS A 75 13.07 -1.84 9.11
C LYS A 75 14.27 -0.89 9.08
N LYS A 76 15.37 -1.29 9.71
CA LYS A 76 16.64 -0.54 9.69
C LYS A 76 17.60 -1.18 8.71
N LYS A 77 18.00 -0.41 7.70
CA LYS A 77 19.01 -0.80 6.74
C LYS A 77 20.36 -1.02 7.43
N GLN A 78 21.06 -2.08 7.08
CA GLN A 78 22.40 -2.35 7.60
C GLN A 78 23.46 -1.64 6.74
N LYS A 79 24.62 -1.32 7.32
CA LYS A 79 25.68 -0.54 6.65
C LYS A 79 26.15 -1.16 5.33
N ASN A 80 26.11 -2.48 5.22
CA ASN A 80 26.60 -3.20 4.02
C ASN A 80 25.48 -3.67 3.08
N THR A 81 24.24 -3.25 3.34
CA THR A 81 23.07 -3.60 2.52
C THR A 81 22.93 -2.66 1.34
N PHE A 82 22.76 -3.23 0.15
CA PHE A 82 22.32 -2.52 -1.05
C PHE A 82 20.84 -2.82 -1.27
N ARG A 83 19.99 -1.82 -1.04
CA ARG A 83 18.53 -1.96 -1.02
C ARG A 83 17.91 -1.43 -2.29
N ILE A 84 17.18 -2.31 -2.98
CA ILE A 84 16.43 -1.99 -4.19
C ILE A 84 14.95 -2.25 -3.93
N PHE A 85 14.11 -1.27 -4.23
CA PHE A 85 12.67 -1.46 -4.33
C PHE A 85 12.28 -1.60 -5.80
N VAL A 86 11.36 -2.52 -6.07
CA VAL A 86 10.79 -2.72 -7.40
C VAL A 86 9.32 -2.33 -7.34
N LEU A 87 8.95 -1.29 -8.06
CA LEU A 87 7.58 -0.87 -8.31
C LEU A 87 7.16 -1.36 -9.70
N GLY A 88 5.93 -1.80 -9.81
CA GLY A 88 5.46 -2.23 -11.12
C GLY A 88 4.11 -2.93 -11.06
N GLU A 89 3.66 -3.32 -12.22
CA GLU A 89 2.39 -3.99 -12.46
C GLU A 89 2.55 -5.52 -12.42
N SER A 90 1.54 -6.24 -12.93
CA SER A 90 1.51 -7.71 -12.95
C SER A 90 2.76 -8.36 -13.56
N ALA A 91 3.31 -7.79 -14.62
CA ALA A 91 4.53 -8.29 -15.25
C ALA A 91 5.75 -8.16 -14.31
N ALA A 92 5.89 -7.05 -13.60
CA ALA A 92 6.95 -6.86 -12.62
C ALA A 92 6.77 -7.77 -11.39
N MET A 93 5.52 -8.03 -10.99
CA MET A 93 5.20 -8.98 -9.94
C MET A 93 5.61 -10.41 -10.31
N GLY A 94 5.59 -10.75 -11.61
CA GLY A 94 5.86 -12.08 -12.13
C GLY A 94 4.61 -12.89 -12.50
N PHE A 95 3.43 -12.25 -12.48
CA PHE A 95 2.17 -12.91 -12.83
C PHE A 95 2.21 -13.46 -14.28
N PRO A 96 1.68 -14.66 -14.55
CA PRO A 96 0.94 -15.57 -13.65
C PRO A 96 1.83 -16.61 -12.93
N TYR A 97 3.11 -16.48 -12.99
CA TYR A 97 4.06 -17.48 -12.49
C TYR A 97 4.31 -17.36 -10.98
N PRO A 98 4.82 -18.43 -10.35
CA PRO A 98 5.22 -18.38 -8.95
C PRO A 98 6.31 -17.32 -8.70
N ASN A 99 6.31 -16.75 -7.52
CA ASN A 99 7.21 -15.68 -7.09
C ASN A 99 8.72 -15.97 -7.32
N ASN A 100 9.11 -17.24 -7.33
CA ASN A 100 10.51 -17.66 -7.50
C ASN A 100 11.07 -17.43 -8.91
N ILE A 101 10.23 -17.21 -9.92
CA ILE A 101 10.61 -17.07 -11.33
C ILE A 101 10.62 -15.61 -11.78
N SER A 102 10.28 -14.69 -10.90
CA SER A 102 10.23 -13.26 -11.20
C SER A 102 11.64 -12.67 -11.42
N PHE A 103 11.73 -11.65 -12.31
CA PHE A 103 13.01 -11.09 -12.74
C PHE A 103 13.87 -10.56 -11.58
N GLN A 104 13.24 -10.01 -10.55
CA GLN A 104 13.96 -9.48 -9.38
C GLN A 104 14.65 -10.59 -8.57
N ARG A 105 14.13 -11.83 -8.58
CA ARG A 105 14.81 -12.97 -7.95
C ARG A 105 16.07 -13.35 -8.71
N MET A 106 16.00 -13.35 -10.04
CA MET A 106 17.17 -13.58 -10.90
C MET A 106 18.20 -12.44 -10.73
N LEU A 107 17.73 -11.20 -10.72
CA LEU A 107 18.59 -10.04 -10.49
C LEU A 107 19.28 -10.10 -9.13
N LYS A 108 18.55 -10.44 -8.07
CA LYS A 108 19.14 -10.61 -6.73
C LYS A 108 20.24 -11.65 -6.74
N TYR A 109 20.00 -12.78 -7.36
CA TYR A 109 21.01 -13.85 -7.48
C TYR A 109 22.27 -13.38 -8.20
N GLN A 110 22.11 -12.70 -9.34
CA GLN A 110 23.24 -12.19 -10.12
C GLN A 110 24.03 -11.11 -9.36
N LEU A 111 23.34 -10.15 -8.76
CA LEU A 111 23.97 -9.09 -7.97
C LEU A 111 24.72 -9.65 -6.76
N GLN A 112 24.15 -10.63 -6.06
CA GLN A 112 24.79 -11.26 -4.92
C GLN A 112 26.04 -12.05 -5.32
N LYS A 113 26.00 -12.70 -6.50
CA LYS A 113 27.14 -13.44 -7.04
C LYS A 113 28.29 -12.51 -7.45
N THR A 114 27.96 -11.35 -8.02
CA THR A 114 28.98 -10.37 -8.49
C THR A 114 29.47 -9.46 -7.36
N ASN A 115 28.73 -9.36 -6.27
CA ASN A 115 29.07 -8.53 -5.11
C ASN A 115 28.96 -9.35 -3.80
N PRO A 116 29.84 -10.33 -3.58
CA PRO A 116 29.74 -11.25 -2.45
C PRO A 116 29.85 -10.56 -1.09
N ASP A 117 30.52 -9.41 -1.03
CA ASP A 117 30.74 -8.63 0.19
C ASP A 117 29.55 -7.76 0.58
N LYS A 118 28.53 -7.65 -0.28
CA LYS A 118 27.33 -6.85 -0.02
C LYS A 118 26.13 -7.73 0.27
N ASP A 119 25.28 -7.27 1.18
CA ASP A 119 23.96 -7.86 1.41
C ASP A 119 22.96 -7.22 0.42
N ILE A 120 22.57 -7.96 -0.60
CA ILE A 120 21.64 -7.46 -1.64
C ILE A 120 20.21 -7.71 -1.19
N GLU A 121 19.48 -6.64 -0.94
CA GLU A 121 18.07 -6.67 -0.55
C GLU A 121 17.21 -6.10 -1.68
N ILE A 122 16.44 -6.96 -2.37
CA ILE A 122 15.50 -6.55 -3.41
C ILE A 122 14.09 -6.85 -2.91
N ILE A 123 13.29 -5.79 -2.79
CA ILE A 123 11.91 -5.84 -2.29
C ILE A 123 10.97 -5.57 -3.46
N ASN A 124 10.20 -6.57 -3.85
CA ASN A 124 9.23 -6.44 -4.93
C ASN A 124 7.88 -5.98 -4.37
N LEU A 125 7.54 -4.73 -4.63
CA LEU A 125 6.28 -4.10 -4.27
C LEU A 125 5.31 -4.01 -5.47
N ALA A 126 5.62 -4.72 -6.56
CA ALA A 126 4.76 -4.76 -7.71
C ALA A 126 3.44 -5.47 -7.40
N LEU A 127 2.37 -4.97 -7.96
CA LEU A 127 1.00 -5.43 -7.74
C LEU A 127 0.26 -5.57 -9.06
N THR A 128 -0.73 -6.47 -9.09
CA THR A 128 -1.64 -6.53 -10.24
C THR A 128 -2.62 -5.36 -10.22
N ALA A 129 -3.09 -4.95 -11.40
CA ALA A 129 -4.17 -3.96 -11.58
C ALA A 129 -3.92 -2.59 -10.92
N ILE A 130 -2.66 -2.15 -10.85
CA ILE A 130 -2.26 -0.80 -10.41
C ILE A 130 -1.64 -0.02 -11.57
N ASN A 131 -1.46 1.27 -11.40
CA ASN A 131 -0.92 2.20 -12.38
C ASN A 131 0.07 3.19 -11.75
N SER A 132 0.51 4.20 -12.49
CA SER A 132 1.50 5.20 -12.06
C SER A 132 1.08 6.00 -10.82
N TYR A 133 -0.20 6.19 -10.55
CA TYR A 133 -0.66 6.86 -9.32
C TYR A 133 -0.23 6.06 -8.07
N THR A 134 -0.36 4.73 -8.12
CA THR A 134 0.12 3.87 -7.03
C THR A 134 1.64 3.92 -6.90
N PHE A 135 2.39 3.93 -8.03
CA PHE A 135 3.85 4.07 -7.99
C PHE A 135 4.27 5.39 -7.34
N TYR A 136 3.60 6.48 -7.70
CA TYR A 136 3.87 7.79 -7.12
C TYR A 136 3.64 7.81 -5.60
N ASP A 137 2.52 7.26 -5.15
CA ASP A 137 2.17 7.18 -3.74
C ASP A 137 3.19 6.31 -2.95
N PHE A 138 3.55 5.15 -3.50
CA PHE A 138 4.56 4.30 -2.87
C PHE A 138 5.93 4.96 -2.82
N ALA A 139 6.35 5.61 -3.91
CA ALA A 139 7.65 6.27 -3.99
C ALA A 139 7.84 7.33 -2.92
N GLN A 140 6.78 8.06 -2.56
CA GLN A 140 6.84 9.07 -1.50
C GLN A 140 7.19 8.47 -0.14
N GLU A 141 6.71 7.26 0.16
CA GLU A 141 7.04 6.60 1.42
C GLU A 141 8.39 5.88 1.38
N LEU A 142 8.78 5.35 0.21
CA LEU A 142 10.00 4.57 0.07
C LEU A 142 11.28 5.34 0.39
N VAL A 143 11.29 6.66 0.20
CA VAL A 143 12.45 7.51 0.54
C VAL A 143 12.85 7.40 2.02
N HIS A 144 11.91 7.09 2.90
CA HIS A 144 12.16 6.94 4.32
C HIS A 144 12.86 5.62 4.70
N PHE A 145 12.97 4.68 3.75
CA PHE A 145 13.57 3.36 3.97
C PHE A 145 14.96 3.21 3.33
N GLU A 146 15.60 4.32 3.03
CA GLU A 146 16.99 4.40 2.55
C GLU A 146 17.25 3.52 1.30
N PRO A 147 16.48 3.68 0.20
CA PRO A 147 16.73 2.96 -1.03
C PRO A 147 18.06 3.40 -1.66
N ASP A 148 18.83 2.45 -2.21
CA ASP A 148 19.95 2.75 -3.10
C ASP A 148 19.46 2.84 -4.55
N ALA A 149 18.38 2.12 -4.89
CA ALA A 149 17.73 2.21 -6.19
C ALA A 149 16.22 1.90 -6.08
N ILE A 150 15.45 2.50 -6.97
CA ILE A 150 14.04 2.18 -7.21
C ILE A 150 13.90 1.84 -8.67
N PHE A 151 13.45 0.61 -8.98
CA PHE A 151 13.13 0.18 -10.32
C PHE A 151 11.65 0.29 -10.55
N ILE A 152 11.25 0.93 -11.65
CA ILE A 152 9.84 1.08 -12.03
C ILE A 152 9.65 0.34 -13.36
N TYR A 153 8.75 -0.65 -13.35
CA TYR A 153 8.37 -1.39 -14.54
C TYR A 153 6.86 -1.49 -14.63
N GLY A 154 6.27 -0.58 -15.39
CA GLY A 154 4.83 -0.44 -15.56
C GLY A 154 4.49 0.34 -16.83
N GLY A 155 3.20 0.51 -17.09
CA GLY A 155 2.67 1.23 -18.25
C GLY A 155 1.51 0.52 -18.95
N HIS A 156 1.33 -0.77 -18.70
CA HIS A 156 0.26 -1.55 -19.34
C HIS A 156 -1.13 -1.08 -18.86
N ASN A 157 -1.26 -0.85 -17.56
CA ASN A 157 -2.53 -0.46 -16.96
C ASN A 157 -2.87 1.03 -17.15
N GLU A 158 -1.94 1.84 -17.65
CA GLU A 158 -2.22 3.24 -18.01
C GLU A 158 -3.25 3.35 -19.11
N TYR A 159 -3.31 2.37 -20.02
CA TYR A 159 -4.31 2.32 -21.08
C TYR A 159 -5.72 2.07 -20.56
N TYR A 160 -5.84 1.39 -19.44
CA TYR A 160 -7.14 1.21 -18.76
C TYR A 160 -7.49 2.40 -17.89
N GLY A 161 -6.54 3.30 -17.70
CA GLY A 161 -6.66 4.60 -17.07
C GLY A 161 -6.92 4.55 -15.56
N ALA A 162 -6.42 5.55 -14.85
CA ALA A 162 -6.70 5.73 -13.43
C ALA A 162 -8.19 5.93 -13.12
N LEU A 163 -8.97 6.32 -14.11
CA LEU A 163 -10.43 6.52 -14.03
C LEU A 163 -11.18 5.58 -15.00
N GLY A 164 -10.48 4.65 -15.63
CA GLY A 164 -11.04 3.70 -16.59
C GLY A 164 -11.55 2.41 -15.96
N VAL A 165 -12.06 1.50 -16.80
CA VAL A 165 -12.73 0.25 -16.41
C VAL A 165 -11.81 -0.73 -15.64
N GLY A 166 -10.51 -0.60 -15.77
CA GLY A 166 -9.52 -1.44 -15.08
C GLY A 166 -8.82 -0.76 -13.91
N SER A 167 -9.27 0.42 -13.52
CA SER A 167 -8.66 1.18 -12.42
C SER A 167 -9.12 0.67 -11.06
N ASN A 168 -8.17 0.42 -10.19
CA ASN A 168 -8.38 0.08 -8.78
C ASN A 168 -8.33 1.36 -7.91
N ASN A 169 -9.12 2.36 -8.25
CA ASN A 169 -9.27 3.57 -7.45
C ASN A 169 -10.39 3.45 -6.45
#